data_77e4653e10a6736520e252cfb98658d4
#
_entry.id   77e4653e10a6736520e252cfb98658d4
#
_cell.length_a   1.000
_cell.length_b   1.000
_cell.length_c   1.000
_cell.angle_alpha   90.00
_cell.angle_beta   90.00
_cell.angle_gamma   90.00
#
_symmetry.space_group_name_H-M   'P 1'
#
loop_
_entity.id
_entity.type
_entity.pdbx_description
1 polymer ?
#
loop_
_entity_poly.entity_id
_entity_poly.type
_entity_poly.pdbx_seq_one_letter_code
_entity_poly.pdbx_strand_id
1 'polypeptide(L)'
;VLGPARILTQPSINPSFHASLNSEPYIVRSTYLTPGLLVLLISGIVVLPVLQHFDQEWTVWLHEQGSHKLGIWMGRTMFEGKLPGASDPPVLFLLASFILYFRSWSSQASQGLIRWRPFLGFIVTTALAGSLGAVHSLKWVIGRARPYEVWGQNWPFSEWYEFGPHFINEGIYRGSFPSGHSAVILSLLTLSYIWFNGGSNRPRARSLAISWGVIVIILTVMMGIGRAISASHWLTDSLGMILPTWAVLHLLFFHLLKLPVQLEYLRSSPSLTDLPRFWELKFCGLCLPILLGMMFIIFGFRSVRFQETPWLLSMVLIGVLLVSFFWPRMKSFYSQVFQIIHGNPETENVRTK
;
A
#
# COMPACT_ATOMS: atom_id res chain seq x y z
N VAL A 1 5.97 -13.64 66.70
CA VAL A 1 4.56 -13.36 66.39
C VAL A 1 4.52 -12.91 64.93
N LEU A 2 4.24 -13.86 64.03
CA LEU A 2 4.08 -13.57 62.59
C LEU A 2 2.59 -13.33 62.33
N GLY A 3 2.25 -12.14 61.84
CA GLY A 3 0.89 -11.78 61.44
C GLY A 3 0.51 -12.39 60.08
N PRO A 4 -0.79 -12.58 59.78
CA PRO A 4 -1.25 -13.30 58.60
C PRO A 4 -1.05 -12.47 57.32
N ALA A 5 -0.60 -13.14 56.26
CA ALA A 5 -0.47 -12.58 54.92
C ALA A 5 -1.81 -12.14 54.33
N ARG A 6 -1.95 -10.88 53.93
CA ARG A 6 -3.13 -10.38 53.20
C ARG A 6 -3.13 -11.00 51.78
N ILE A 7 -4.11 -11.80 51.48
CA ILE A 7 -4.46 -12.26 50.15
C ILE A 7 -5.03 -11.03 49.38
N LEU A 8 -4.29 -10.53 48.43
CA LEU A 8 -4.78 -9.51 47.49
C LEU A 8 -5.77 -10.20 46.55
N THR A 9 -7.05 -9.93 46.73
CA THR A 9 -8.12 -10.34 45.81
C THR A 9 -7.89 -9.63 44.46
N GLN A 10 -7.76 -10.41 43.39
CA GLN A 10 -7.74 -9.90 42.02
C GLN A 10 -9.05 -9.12 41.74
N PRO A 11 -8.99 -7.97 41.06
CA PRO A 11 -10.19 -7.25 40.65
C PRO A 11 -11.00 -8.12 39.67
N SER A 12 -12.27 -8.34 40.03
CA SER A 12 -13.25 -9.05 39.19
C SER A 12 -13.39 -8.34 37.84
N ILE A 13 -12.93 -8.97 36.78
CA ILE A 13 -13.11 -8.50 35.40
C ILE A 13 -14.60 -8.65 35.09
N ASN A 14 -15.23 -7.52 34.74
CA ASN A 14 -16.65 -7.41 34.44
C ASN A 14 -17.07 -8.38 33.30
N PRO A 15 -17.91 -9.38 33.53
CA PRO A 15 -18.27 -10.41 32.52
C PRO A 15 -19.05 -9.85 31.32
N SER A 16 -19.59 -8.65 31.41
CA SER A 16 -20.31 -8.01 30.32
C SER A 16 -19.41 -7.59 29.13
N PHE A 17 -18.09 -7.48 29.33
CA PHE A 17 -17.14 -7.16 28.24
C PHE A 17 -16.83 -8.39 27.38
N HIS A 18 -16.97 -9.62 27.91
CA HIS A 18 -16.78 -10.87 27.16
C HIS A 18 -17.99 -11.28 26.31
N ALA A 19 -19.20 -10.86 26.69
CA ALA A 19 -20.43 -11.23 25.99
C ALA A 19 -20.59 -10.52 24.63
N SER A 20 -19.92 -9.35 24.41
CA SER A 20 -20.00 -8.61 23.14
C SER A 20 -19.06 -9.13 22.04
N LEU A 21 -18.18 -10.07 22.35
CA LEU A 21 -17.22 -10.67 21.43
C LEU A 21 -17.68 -12.01 20.83
N ASN A 22 -18.81 -12.57 21.33
CA ASN A 22 -19.34 -13.88 20.91
C ASN A 22 -20.40 -13.80 19.80
N SER A 23 -20.52 -12.69 19.07
CA SER A 23 -21.53 -12.56 18.03
C SER A 23 -20.97 -12.91 16.64
N GLU A 24 -21.49 -13.98 16.12
CA GLU A 24 -21.54 -14.49 14.75
C GLU A 24 -20.22 -14.89 14.07
N PRO A 25 -20.20 -16.08 13.45
CA PRO A 25 -19.06 -16.48 12.63
C PRO A 25 -18.91 -15.49 11.48
N TYR A 26 -17.72 -14.92 11.35
CA TYR A 26 -17.34 -14.07 10.23
C TYR A 26 -17.36 -14.94 8.97
N ILE A 27 -18.49 -14.96 8.25
CA ILE A 27 -18.57 -15.63 6.96
C ILE A 27 -17.63 -14.86 6.03
N VAL A 28 -16.42 -15.34 5.87
CA VAL A 28 -15.49 -14.90 4.81
C VAL A 28 -16.17 -15.26 3.50
N ARG A 29 -16.99 -14.37 2.97
CA ARG A 29 -17.43 -14.47 1.60
C ARG A 29 -16.18 -14.31 0.74
N SER A 30 -15.65 -15.43 0.27
CA SER A 30 -14.52 -15.51 -0.64
C SER A 30 -14.94 -15.08 -2.06
N THR A 31 -15.48 -13.89 -2.18
CA THR A 31 -15.74 -13.31 -3.48
C THR A 31 -14.47 -12.59 -3.91
N TYR A 32 -13.68 -13.22 -4.77
CA TYR A 32 -12.47 -12.66 -5.38
C TYR A 32 -12.72 -11.31 -6.07
N LEU A 33 -13.96 -11.04 -6.45
CA LEU A 33 -14.42 -9.77 -6.98
C LEU A 33 -15.54 -9.25 -6.05
N THR A 34 -15.19 -8.31 -5.18
CA THR A 34 -16.24 -7.57 -4.49
C THR A 34 -16.92 -6.62 -5.47
N PRO A 35 -18.23 -6.33 -5.30
CA PRO A 35 -18.90 -5.34 -6.14
C PRO A 35 -18.14 -3.99 -6.22
N GLY A 36 -17.50 -3.59 -5.12
CA GLY A 36 -16.67 -2.39 -5.07
C GLY A 36 -15.45 -2.44 -5.99
N LEU A 37 -14.74 -3.58 -6.06
CA LEU A 37 -13.63 -3.76 -6.99
C LEU A 37 -14.11 -3.77 -8.44
N LEU A 38 -15.26 -4.39 -8.72
CA LEU A 38 -15.84 -4.40 -10.06
C LEU A 38 -16.22 -2.99 -10.52
N VAL A 39 -16.91 -2.22 -9.67
CA VAL A 39 -17.24 -0.80 -9.94
C VAL A 39 -15.97 0.01 -10.19
N LEU A 40 -14.93 -0.19 -9.39
CA LEU A 40 -13.64 0.47 -9.56
C LEU A 40 -13.01 0.14 -10.92
N LEU A 41 -12.94 -1.14 -11.29
CA LEU A 41 -12.37 -1.57 -12.57
C LEU A 41 -13.15 -0.99 -13.76
N ILE A 42 -14.48 -1.04 -13.70
CA ILE A 42 -15.35 -0.45 -14.75
C ILE A 42 -15.14 1.06 -14.82
N SER A 43 -15.14 1.75 -13.67
CA SER A 43 -14.87 3.19 -13.63
C SER A 43 -13.50 3.53 -14.21
N GLY A 44 -12.50 2.68 -13.95
CA GLY A 44 -11.17 2.86 -14.51
C GLY A 44 -11.11 2.72 -16.02
N ILE A 45 -11.76 1.73 -16.57
CA ILE A 45 -11.86 1.52 -18.02
C ILE A 45 -12.47 2.75 -18.72
N VAL A 46 -13.40 3.45 -18.05
CA VAL A 46 -14.03 4.65 -18.61
C VAL A 46 -13.22 5.91 -18.35
N VAL A 47 -12.77 6.12 -17.12
CA VAL A 47 -12.13 7.37 -16.68
C VAL A 47 -10.70 7.51 -17.21
N LEU A 48 -9.93 6.43 -17.25
CA LEU A 48 -8.54 6.52 -17.70
C LEU A 48 -8.37 6.96 -19.15
N PRO A 49 -9.14 6.45 -20.15
CA PRO A 49 -9.07 6.94 -21.52
C PRO A 49 -9.47 8.42 -21.64
N VAL A 50 -10.46 8.87 -20.85
CA VAL A 50 -10.87 10.28 -20.85
C VAL A 50 -9.77 11.17 -20.28
N LEU A 51 -9.21 10.80 -19.12
CA LEU A 51 -8.09 11.52 -18.53
C LEU A 51 -6.89 11.53 -19.49
N GLN A 52 -6.63 10.42 -20.16
CA GLN A 52 -5.55 10.29 -21.12
C GLN A 52 -5.71 11.25 -22.31
N HIS A 53 -6.91 11.27 -22.91
CA HIS A 53 -7.21 12.09 -24.08
C HIS A 53 -7.01 13.58 -23.79
N PHE A 54 -7.34 14.03 -22.59
CA PHE A 54 -7.25 15.45 -22.21
C PHE A 54 -6.06 15.78 -21.29
N ASP A 55 -5.17 14.83 -21.01
CA ASP A 55 -4.12 14.98 -19.98
C ASP A 55 -3.25 16.21 -20.20
N GLN A 56 -2.76 16.37 -21.43
CA GLN A 56 -1.90 17.49 -21.80
C GLN A 56 -2.68 18.80 -21.79
N GLU A 57 -3.85 18.84 -22.44
CA GLU A 57 -4.66 20.05 -22.55
C GLU A 57 -5.15 20.54 -21.18
N TRP A 58 -5.66 19.65 -20.35
CA TRP A 58 -6.14 20.02 -19.02
C TRP A 58 -4.99 20.41 -18.08
N THR A 59 -3.83 19.78 -18.21
CA THR A 59 -2.68 20.17 -17.40
C THR A 59 -2.16 21.54 -17.80
N VAL A 60 -2.08 21.86 -19.10
CA VAL A 60 -1.75 23.21 -19.62
C VAL A 60 -2.77 24.22 -19.13
N TRP A 61 -4.06 23.95 -19.31
CA TRP A 61 -5.13 24.83 -18.87
C TRP A 61 -5.09 25.12 -17.36
N LEU A 62 -4.87 24.10 -16.53
CA LEU A 62 -4.72 24.26 -15.08
C LEU A 62 -3.48 25.08 -14.73
N HIS A 63 -2.40 24.91 -15.46
CA HIS A 63 -1.17 25.68 -15.24
C HIS A 63 -1.35 27.16 -15.57
N GLU A 64 -1.98 27.46 -16.71
CA GLU A 64 -2.17 28.83 -17.21
C GLU A 64 -3.29 29.58 -16.47
N GLN A 65 -4.42 28.92 -16.20
CA GLN A 65 -5.61 29.54 -15.60
C GLN A 65 -5.72 29.34 -14.10
N GLY A 66 -4.96 28.37 -13.55
CA GLY A 66 -5.02 28.05 -12.13
C GLY A 66 -4.35 29.09 -11.26
N SER A 67 -4.95 29.39 -10.11
CA SER A 67 -4.31 30.26 -9.11
C SER A 67 -3.02 29.61 -8.60
N HIS A 68 -1.88 30.23 -8.88
CA HIS A 68 -0.56 29.75 -8.43
C HIS A 68 -0.49 29.56 -6.90
N LYS A 69 -1.09 30.47 -6.12
CA LYS A 69 -1.17 30.36 -4.66
C LYS A 69 -1.98 29.13 -4.23
N LEU A 70 -3.09 28.87 -4.89
CA LEU A 70 -3.94 27.70 -4.62
C LEU A 70 -3.22 26.41 -5.02
N GLY A 71 -2.54 26.42 -6.16
CA GLY A 71 -1.72 25.30 -6.63
C GLY A 71 -0.60 24.92 -5.66
N ILE A 72 0.14 25.91 -5.15
CA ILE A 72 1.15 25.68 -4.12
C ILE A 72 0.50 25.14 -2.84
N TRP A 73 -0.63 25.71 -2.41
CA TRP A 73 -1.31 25.26 -1.19
C TRP A 73 -1.81 23.82 -1.32
N MET A 74 -2.54 23.46 -2.37
CA MET A 74 -3.06 22.11 -2.60
C MET A 74 -1.95 21.09 -2.90
N GLY A 75 -0.97 21.48 -3.71
CA GLY A 75 0.07 20.57 -4.22
C GLY A 75 1.28 20.44 -3.28
N ARG A 76 1.40 21.29 -2.28
CA ARG A 76 2.56 21.33 -1.40
C ARG A 76 2.19 21.68 0.04
N THR A 77 1.81 22.93 0.32
CA THR A 77 1.72 23.48 1.69
C THR A 77 0.71 22.74 2.57
N MET A 78 -0.40 22.27 2.02
CA MET A 78 -1.42 21.54 2.78
C MET A 78 -0.92 20.17 3.28
N PHE A 79 0.01 19.55 2.57
CA PHE A 79 0.48 18.21 2.84
C PHE A 79 1.98 18.11 3.08
N GLU A 80 2.77 18.96 2.46
CA GLU A 80 4.22 19.06 2.67
C GLU A 80 4.51 20.10 3.74
N GLY A 81 4.83 19.64 4.93
CA GLY A 81 5.43 20.46 5.96
C GLY A 81 6.95 20.49 5.84
N LYS A 82 7.62 20.15 6.92
CA LYS A 82 9.09 20.17 7.03
C LYS A 82 9.73 18.79 6.94
N LEU A 83 8.93 17.71 6.92
CA LEU A 83 9.44 16.36 6.85
C LEU A 83 9.85 16.00 5.42
N PRO A 84 10.96 15.28 5.24
CA PRO A 84 11.36 14.82 3.92
C PRO A 84 10.30 13.86 3.36
N GLY A 85 9.89 14.09 2.16
CA GLY A 85 9.21 13.07 1.35
C GLY A 85 7.79 13.26 0.97
N ALA A 86 7.02 14.24 1.37
CA ALA A 86 5.80 14.53 0.65
C ALA A 86 4.62 15.08 1.44
N SER A 87 4.25 14.53 2.60
CA SER A 87 2.99 14.93 3.23
C SER A 87 3.05 14.62 4.72
N ASP A 88 3.23 15.61 5.54
CA ASP A 88 3.48 15.39 6.96
C ASP A 88 2.41 14.53 7.66
N PRO A 89 1.09 14.79 7.55
CA PRO A 89 0.11 13.96 8.25
C PRO A 89 0.12 12.49 7.84
N PRO A 90 0.10 12.12 6.55
CA PRO A 90 0.25 10.72 6.14
C PRO A 90 1.59 10.10 6.53
N VAL A 91 2.69 10.85 6.43
CA VAL A 91 4.02 10.34 6.82
C VAL A 91 4.09 10.07 8.31
N LEU A 92 3.56 10.97 9.16
CA LEU A 92 3.47 10.75 10.60
C LEU A 92 2.59 9.56 10.96
N PHE A 93 1.46 9.40 10.27
CA PHE A 93 0.60 8.23 10.42
C PHE A 93 1.35 6.93 10.10
N LEU A 94 2.07 6.88 8.97
CA LEU A 94 2.86 5.71 8.59
C LEU A 94 3.98 5.45 9.59
N LEU A 95 4.72 6.48 10.01
CA LEU A 95 5.80 6.35 11.01
C LEU A 95 5.27 5.83 12.34
N ALA A 96 4.16 6.38 12.84
CA ALA A 96 3.51 5.88 14.04
C ALA A 96 3.07 4.40 13.88
N SER A 97 2.54 4.04 12.72
CA SER A 97 2.15 2.66 12.42
C SER A 97 3.35 1.71 12.41
N PHE A 98 4.50 2.13 11.87
CA PHE A 98 5.75 1.37 11.94
C PHE A 98 6.20 1.15 13.39
N ILE A 99 6.23 2.21 14.19
CA ILE A 99 6.64 2.12 15.61
C ILE A 99 5.70 1.16 16.37
N LEU A 100 4.39 1.29 16.18
CA LEU A 100 3.41 0.42 16.81
C LEU A 100 3.52 -1.02 16.32
N TYR A 101 3.80 -1.23 15.03
CA TYR A 101 4.03 -2.55 14.46
C TYR A 101 5.22 -3.24 15.14
N PHE A 102 6.38 -2.57 15.24
CA PHE A 102 7.54 -3.15 15.93
C PHE A 102 7.24 -3.42 17.41
N ARG A 103 6.58 -2.49 18.10
CA ARG A 103 6.18 -2.69 19.50
C ARG A 103 5.21 -3.86 19.67
N SER A 104 4.34 -4.13 18.69
CA SER A 104 3.40 -5.25 18.74
C SER A 104 4.08 -6.62 18.79
N TRP A 105 5.33 -6.72 18.36
CA TRP A 105 6.14 -7.94 18.39
C TRP A 105 7.04 -8.06 19.64
N SER A 106 7.00 -7.09 20.54
CA SER A 106 7.70 -7.17 21.82
C SER A 106 7.02 -8.18 22.74
N SER A 107 7.81 -8.84 23.60
CA SER A 107 7.30 -9.70 24.68
C SER A 107 6.45 -8.94 25.71
N GLN A 108 6.62 -7.61 25.78
CA GLN A 108 5.87 -6.73 26.68
C GLN A 108 4.66 -6.08 25.98
N ALA A 109 4.30 -6.51 24.77
CA ALA A 109 3.18 -5.93 24.06
C ALA A 109 1.86 -6.21 24.79
N SER A 110 1.02 -5.17 24.93
CA SER A 110 -0.31 -5.34 25.48
C SER A 110 -1.18 -6.20 24.55
N GLN A 111 -2.15 -6.91 25.11
CA GLN A 111 -3.10 -7.72 24.33
C GLN A 111 -3.86 -6.89 23.28
N GLY A 112 -4.19 -5.64 23.61
CA GLY A 112 -4.79 -4.71 22.65
C GLY A 112 -3.88 -4.46 21.44
N LEU A 113 -2.59 -4.22 21.67
CA LEU A 113 -1.62 -3.99 20.59
C LEU A 113 -1.38 -5.25 19.74
N ILE A 114 -1.37 -6.44 20.36
CA ILE A 114 -1.26 -7.72 19.66
C ILE A 114 -2.44 -7.92 18.71
N ARG A 115 -3.67 -7.60 19.14
CA ARG A 115 -4.87 -7.66 18.30
C ARG A 115 -4.83 -6.71 17.10
N TRP A 116 -4.12 -5.59 17.22
CA TRP A 116 -3.93 -4.64 16.11
C TRP A 116 -2.81 -5.04 15.15
N ARG A 117 -1.98 -6.03 15.46
CA ARG A 117 -0.82 -6.44 14.65
C ARG A 117 -1.15 -6.71 13.18
N PRO A 118 -2.19 -7.47 12.81
CA PRO A 118 -2.51 -7.68 11.39
C PRO A 118 -2.83 -6.37 10.65
N PHE A 119 -3.52 -5.46 11.29
CA PHE A 119 -3.84 -4.15 10.69
C PHE A 119 -2.58 -3.28 10.54
N LEU A 120 -1.71 -3.29 11.54
CA LEU A 120 -0.42 -2.58 11.47
C LEU A 120 0.46 -3.21 10.38
N GLY A 121 0.52 -4.53 10.27
CA GLY A 121 1.19 -5.24 9.19
C GLY A 121 0.66 -4.85 7.82
N PHE A 122 -0.66 -4.72 7.67
CA PHE A 122 -1.29 -4.26 6.42
C PHE A 122 -0.89 -2.82 6.08
N ILE A 123 -0.93 -1.88 7.03
CA ILE A 123 -0.52 -0.48 6.80
C ILE A 123 0.95 -0.42 6.40
N VAL A 124 1.83 -1.10 7.12
CA VAL A 124 3.27 -1.15 6.86
C VAL A 124 3.58 -1.76 5.49
N THR A 125 2.94 -2.88 5.16
CA THR A 125 3.11 -3.53 3.85
C THR A 125 2.61 -2.63 2.72
N THR A 126 1.49 -1.95 2.92
CA THR A 126 0.96 -0.98 1.93
C THR A 126 1.95 0.16 1.69
N ALA A 127 2.55 0.71 2.75
CA ALA A 127 3.55 1.76 2.61
C ALA A 127 4.79 1.27 1.85
N LEU A 128 5.30 0.09 2.19
CA LEU A 128 6.50 -0.47 1.56
C LEU A 128 6.25 -0.93 0.12
N ALA A 129 5.21 -1.72 -0.11
CA ALA A 129 4.92 -2.29 -1.43
C ALA A 129 4.30 -1.26 -2.39
N GLY A 130 3.40 -0.41 -1.90
CA GLY A 130 2.69 0.58 -2.72
C GLY A 130 3.48 1.87 -2.87
N SER A 131 3.59 2.65 -1.78
CA SER A 131 4.13 4.00 -1.86
C SER A 131 5.63 4.05 -2.13
N LEU A 132 6.42 3.13 -1.56
CA LEU A 132 7.86 3.10 -1.81
C LEU A 132 8.20 2.17 -2.98
N GLY A 133 7.78 0.92 -2.95
CA GLY A 133 8.16 -0.09 -3.94
C GLY A 133 7.60 0.21 -5.32
N ALA A 134 6.28 0.11 -5.50
CA ALA A 134 5.65 0.22 -6.81
C ALA A 134 5.83 1.61 -7.45
N VAL A 135 5.65 2.70 -6.67
CA VAL A 135 5.76 4.06 -7.21
C VAL A 135 7.15 4.35 -7.76
N HIS A 136 8.20 4.10 -6.97
CA HIS A 136 9.56 4.44 -7.41
C HIS A 136 10.05 3.50 -8.51
N SER A 137 9.65 2.24 -8.48
CA SER A 137 9.95 1.29 -9.55
C SER A 137 9.31 1.71 -10.87
N LEU A 138 8.04 2.09 -10.86
CA LEU A 138 7.35 2.56 -12.05
C LEU A 138 7.91 3.88 -12.56
N LYS A 139 8.23 4.83 -11.66
CA LYS A 139 8.89 6.08 -12.05
C LYS A 139 10.17 5.83 -12.85
N TRP A 140 10.98 4.95 -12.33
CA TRP A 140 12.26 4.62 -12.96
C TRP A 140 12.08 3.87 -14.27
N VAL A 141 11.18 2.87 -14.28
CA VAL A 141 10.92 2.05 -15.48
C VAL A 141 10.27 2.86 -16.59
N ILE A 142 9.26 3.68 -16.28
CA ILE A 142 8.52 4.45 -17.28
C ILE A 142 9.31 5.68 -17.70
N GLY A 143 9.88 6.43 -16.76
CA GLY A 143 10.73 7.58 -17.04
C GLY A 143 10.03 8.72 -17.79
N ARG A 144 8.73 8.96 -17.54
CA ARG A 144 7.92 10.01 -18.15
C ARG A 144 8.43 11.39 -17.80
N ALA A 145 8.60 12.30 -18.77
CA ALA A 145 8.96 13.68 -18.52
C ALA A 145 7.85 14.45 -17.78
N ARG A 146 8.24 15.39 -16.93
CA ARG A 146 7.30 16.27 -16.21
C ARG A 146 6.83 17.41 -17.09
N PRO A 147 5.67 18.03 -16.82
CA PRO A 147 5.19 19.18 -17.59
C PRO A 147 6.25 20.28 -17.73
N TYR A 148 6.93 20.69 -16.66
CA TYR A 148 7.94 21.74 -16.71
C TYR A 148 9.17 21.35 -17.56
N GLU A 149 9.48 20.06 -17.71
CA GLU A 149 10.57 19.56 -18.55
C GLU A 149 10.15 19.61 -20.03
N VAL A 150 8.91 19.24 -20.32
CA VAL A 150 8.37 19.30 -21.68
C VAL A 150 8.28 20.74 -22.17
N TRP A 151 7.71 21.63 -21.35
CA TRP A 151 7.49 23.03 -21.76
C TRP A 151 8.73 23.91 -21.69
N GLY A 152 9.61 23.70 -20.70
CA GLY A 152 10.75 24.55 -20.43
C GLY A 152 12.10 24.02 -20.91
N GLN A 153 12.22 22.70 -21.15
CA GLN A 153 13.49 22.05 -21.54
C GLN A 153 13.38 21.26 -22.84
N ASN A 154 12.23 21.36 -23.55
CA ASN A 154 11.97 20.69 -24.83
C ASN A 154 12.08 19.15 -24.78
N TRP A 155 11.83 18.53 -23.62
CA TRP A 155 11.74 17.09 -23.54
C TRP A 155 10.47 16.60 -24.27
N PRO A 156 10.51 15.43 -24.94
CA PRO A 156 9.32 14.90 -25.59
C PRO A 156 8.26 14.51 -24.55
N PHE A 157 6.99 14.85 -24.85
CA PHE A 157 5.86 14.32 -24.11
C PHE A 157 5.71 12.83 -24.40
N SER A 158 5.34 12.05 -23.39
CA SER A 158 4.98 10.63 -23.52
C SER A 158 3.74 10.35 -22.71
N GLU A 159 2.96 9.38 -23.17
CA GLU A 159 1.79 8.92 -22.44
C GLU A 159 2.18 8.11 -21.21
N TRP A 160 1.26 7.97 -20.23
CA TRP A 160 1.58 7.28 -18.98
C TRP A 160 1.90 5.78 -19.15
N TYR A 161 1.47 5.18 -20.24
CA TYR A 161 1.74 3.77 -20.61
C TYR A 161 2.92 3.62 -21.57
N GLU A 162 3.53 4.71 -22.01
CA GLU A 162 4.70 4.72 -22.87
C GLU A 162 5.98 4.91 -22.06
N PHE A 163 7.08 4.37 -22.57
CA PHE A 163 8.38 4.71 -22.03
C PHE A 163 8.75 6.15 -22.41
N GLY A 164 8.94 6.95 -21.39
CA GLY A 164 9.33 8.35 -21.55
C GLY A 164 10.84 8.53 -21.78
N PRO A 165 11.30 9.78 -21.91
CA PRO A 165 12.68 10.10 -22.27
C PRO A 165 13.70 9.84 -21.16
N HIS A 166 13.30 9.86 -19.88
CA HIS A 166 14.23 9.58 -18.78
C HIS A 166 14.56 8.09 -18.70
N PHE A 167 15.84 7.79 -18.52
CA PHE A 167 16.32 6.42 -18.46
C PHE A 167 17.15 6.15 -17.19
N ILE A 168 17.83 5.03 -17.13
CA ILE A 168 18.48 4.50 -15.91
C ILE A 168 19.47 5.47 -15.26
N ASN A 169 20.17 6.28 -16.07
CA ASN A 169 21.14 7.28 -15.62
C ASN A 169 20.51 8.49 -14.93
N GLU A 170 19.22 8.74 -15.16
CA GLU A 170 18.50 9.87 -14.56
C GLU A 170 18.03 9.58 -13.11
N GLY A 171 18.04 8.33 -12.72
CA GLY A 171 17.67 7.87 -11.37
C GLY A 171 16.18 7.72 -11.11
N ILE A 172 15.88 7.06 -10.00
CA ILE A 172 14.53 6.57 -9.67
C ILE A 172 13.50 7.67 -9.36
N TYR A 173 13.95 8.90 -9.14
CA TYR A 173 13.05 10.02 -8.80
C TYR A 173 12.70 10.91 -9.98
N ARG A 174 13.35 10.72 -11.12
CA ARG A 174 13.24 11.65 -12.25
C ARG A 174 11.88 11.57 -12.93
N GLY A 175 11.36 10.38 -13.17
CA GLY A 175 10.07 10.21 -13.85
C GLY A 175 8.90 10.92 -13.16
N SER A 176 7.95 11.43 -13.94
CA SER A 176 6.73 12.05 -13.42
C SER A 176 5.72 11.00 -12.95
N PHE A 177 5.49 9.96 -13.75
CA PHE A 177 4.50 8.92 -13.47
C PHE A 177 5.10 7.74 -12.69
N PRO A 178 4.41 7.26 -11.67
CA PRO A 178 3.22 7.80 -11.01
C PRO A 178 3.57 8.84 -9.91
N SER A 179 2.59 9.63 -9.48
CA SER A 179 2.79 10.63 -8.43
C SER A 179 2.97 9.99 -7.05
N GLY A 180 4.16 10.18 -6.45
CA GLY A 180 4.45 9.70 -5.10
C GLY A 180 3.62 10.38 -4.02
N HIS A 181 3.33 11.69 -4.17
CA HIS A 181 2.48 12.44 -3.26
C HIS A 181 1.07 11.85 -3.19
N SER A 182 0.47 11.56 -4.36
CA SER A 182 -0.84 10.93 -4.43
C SER A 182 -0.85 9.53 -3.81
N ALA A 183 0.20 8.74 -4.04
CA ALA A 183 0.30 7.39 -3.47
C ALA A 183 0.41 7.40 -1.93
N VAL A 184 1.13 8.38 -1.35
CA VAL A 184 1.23 8.52 0.11
C VAL A 184 -0.12 8.90 0.71
N ILE A 185 -0.85 9.84 0.11
CA ILE A 185 -2.21 10.19 0.57
C ILE A 185 -3.14 8.99 0.44
N LEU A 186 -3.11 8.30 -0.69
CA LEU A 186 -3.94 7.11 -0.94
C LEU A 186 -3.65 5.97 0.04
N SER A 187 -2.47 5.92 0.65
CA SER A 187 -2.17 4.93 1.70
C SER A 187 -3.11 5.04 2.91
N LEU A 188 -3.69 6.23 3.15
CA LEU A 188 -4.70 6.44 4.20
C LEU A 188 -6.02 5.69 3.95
N LEU A 189 -6.27 5.19 2.73
CA LEU A 189 -7.39 4.29 2.44
C LEU A 189 -7.29 2.96 3.23
N THR A 190 -6.12 2.60 3.74
CA THR A 190 -5.96 1.45 4.66
C THR A 190 -6.91 1.54 5.83
N LEU A 191 -7.16 2.73 6.38
CA LEU A 191 -8.13 2.93 7.47
C LEU A 191 -9.57 2.62 7.02
N SER A 192 -9.95 3.01 5.80
CA SER A 192 -11.26 2.64 5.25
C SER A 192 -11.43 1.13 5.17
N TYR A 193 -10.41 0.39 4.71
CA TYR A 193 -10.43 -1.07 4.68
C TYR A 193 -10.56 -1.66 6.08
N ILE A 194 -9.80 -1.16 7.05
CA ILE A 194 -9.82 -1.63 8.43
C ILE A 194 -11.21 -1.41 9.07
N TRP A 195 -11.78 -0.22 8.94
CA TRP A 195 -13.09 0.09 9.53
C TRP A 195 -14.24 -0.62 8.83
N PHE A 196 -14.16 -0.78 7.51
CA PHE A 196 -15.21 -1.46 6.74
C PHE A 196 -15.24 -2.98 7.01
N ASN A 197 -14.06 -3.59 7.17
CA ASN A 197 -13.89 -5.05 7.24
C ASN A 197 -13.43 -5.54 8.62
N GLY A 198 -13.17 -4.66 9.58
CA GLY A 198 -12.56 -4.98 10.89
C GLY A 198 -13.46 -5.69 11.90
N GLY A 199 -14.50 -6.38 11.44
CA GLY A 199 -15.28 -7.29 12.26
C GLY A 199 -16.42 -6.65 13.06
N SER A 200 -16.70 -5.38 12.86
CA SER A 200 -17.87 -4.72 13.47
C SER A 200 -18.95 -4.55 12.39
N ASN A 201 -20.02 -5.35 12.49
CA ASN A 201 -21.25 -5.15 11.70
C ASN A 201 -21.98 -3.83 12.07
N ARG A 202 -21.29 -2.88 12.69
CA ARG A 202 -21.87 -1.62 13.15
C ARG A 202 -22.02 -0.67 11.96
N PRO A 203 -23.25 -0.21 11.64
CA PRO A 203 -23.50 0.74 10.55
C PRO A 203 -22.61 1.99 10.63
N ARG A 204 -22.31 2.46 11.85
CA ARG A 204 -21.43 3.61 12.11
C ARG A 204 -20.01 3.39 11.61
N ALA A 205 -19.44 2.20 11.80
CA ALA A 205 -18.08 1.91 11.31
C ALA A 205 -18.01 1.89 9.78
N ARG A 206 -19.05 1.37 9.11
CA ARG A 206 -19.15 1.40 7.63
C ARG A 206 -19.31 2.82 7.11
N SER A 207 -20.18 3.63 7.72
CA SER A 207 -20.34 5.04 7.35
C SER A 207 -19.03 5.80 7.52
N LEU A 208 -18.32 5.63 8.63
CA LEU A 208 -17.01 6.23 8.87
C LEU A 208 -15.98 5.80 7.80
N ALA A 209 -15.95 4.50 7.47
CA ALA A 209 -15.04 3.98 6.45
C ALA A 209 -15.29 4.61 5.07
N ILE A 210 -16.56 4.72 4.67
CA ILE A 210 -16.95 5.34 3.40
C ILE A 210 -16.62 6.83 3.41
N SER A 211 -17.01 7.56 4.46
CA SER A 211 -16.74 9.00 4.58
C SER A 211 -15.25 9.29 4.54
N TRP A 212 -14.44 8.50 5.25
CA TRP A 212 -12.99 8.62 5.22
C TRP A 212 -12.42 8.34 3.83
N GLY A 213 -12.89 7.27 3.18
CA GLY A 213 -12.49 6.95 1.80
C GLY A 213 -12.77 8.09 0.84
N VAL A 214 -13.97 8.70 0.91
CA VAL A 214 -14.32 9.87 0.11
C VAL A 214 -13.39 11.04 0.39
N ILE A 215 -13.11 11.34 1.66
CA ILE A 215 -12.17 12.40 2.05
C ILE A 215 -10.79 12.15 1.44
N VAL A 216 -10.24 10.94 1.54
CA VAL A 216 -8.93 10.60 0.98
C VAL A 216 -8.91 10.77 -0.54
N ILE A 217 -9.97 10.38 -1.25
CA ILE A 217 -10.07 10.59 -2.69
C ILE A 217 -10.11 12.09 -3.03
N ILE A 218 -10.91 12.89 -2.33
CA ILE A 218 -10.96 14.34 -2.53
C ILE A 218 -9.57 14.96 -2.30
N LEU A 219 -8.89 14.60 -1.22
CA LEU A 219 -7.52 15.08 -0.94
C LEU A 219 -6.54 14.70 -2.04
N THR A 220 -6.67 13.49 -2.61
CA THR A 220 -5.84 13.03 -3.73
C THR A 220 -6.12 13.83 -5.00
N VAL A 221 -7.39 14.13 -5.30
CA VAL A 221 -7.77 14.98 -6.44
C VAL A 221 -7.21 16.39 -6.26
N MET A 222 -7.37 16.98 -5.07
CA MET A 222 -6.82 18.32 -4.77
C MET A 222 -5.29 18.33 -4.93
N MET A 223 -4.59 17.32 -4.43
CA MET A 223 -3.14 17.16 -4.64
C MET A 223 -2.81 17.10 -6.14
N GLY A 224 -3.52 16.28 -6.91
CA GLY A 224 -3.32 16.15 -8.36
C GLY A 224 -3.46 17.47 -9.10
N ILE A 225 -4.53 18.21 -8.83
CA ILE A 225 -4.77 19.54 -9.39
C ILE A 225 -3.64 20.51 -8.99
N GLY A 226 -3.27 20.57 -7.72
CA GLY A 226 -2.18 21.42 -7.25
C GLY A 226 -0.84 21.10 -7.90
N ARG A 227 -0.55 19.83 -8.14
CA ARG A 227 0.66 19.38 -8.84
C ARG A 227 0.64 19.71 -10.34
N ALA A 228 -0.54 19.69 -10.97
CA ALA A 228 -0.72 20.13 -12.35
C ALA A 228 -0.53 21.65 -12.48
N ILE A 229 -1.16 22.45 -11.63
CA ILE A 229 -0.98 23.92 -11.58
C ILE A 229 0.51 24.29 -11.43
N SER A 230 1.26 23.55 -10.62
CA SER A 230 2.70 23.77 -10.41
C SER A 230 3.59 23.12 -11.49
N ALA A 231 3.04 22.61 -12.57
CA ALA A 231 3.74 21.92 -13.66
C ALA A 231 4.64 20.73 -13.20
N SER A 232 4.37 20.18 -12.04
CA SER A 232 5.20 19.14 -11.43
C SER A 232 4.79 17.73 -11.85
N HIS A 233 3.51 17.54 -12.19
CA HIS A 233 2.90 16.27 -12.60
C HIS A 233 1.78 16.52 -13.62
N TRP A 234 1.60 15.58 -14.53
CA TRP A 234 0.41 15.50 -15.36
C TRP A 234 -0.78 15.06 -14.51
N LEU A 235 -2.01 15.36 -14.93
CA LEU A 235 -3.20 14.92 -14.20
C LEU A 235 -3.28 13.40 -14.07
N THR A 236 -2.95 12.68 -15.14
CA THR A 236 -2.92 11.21 -15.13
C THR A 236 -1.89 10.65 -14.16
N ASP A 237 -0.78 11.34 -13.89
CA ASP A 237 0.21 10.89 -12.90
C ASP A 237 -0.37 10.78 -11.49
N SER A 238 -1.33 11.64 -11.16
CA SER A 238 -1.93 11.73 -9.84
C SER A 238 -3.28 11.02 -9.77
N LEU A 239 -4.19 11.32 -10.68
CA LEU A 239 -5.54 10.77 -10.68
C LEU A 239 -5.54 9.30 -11.15
N GLY A 240 -4.70 8.97 -12.12
CA GLY A 240 -4.51 7.59 -12.58
C GLY A 240 -4.02 6.65 -11.49
N MET A 241 -3.43 7.17 -10.41
CA MET A 241 -2.98 6.36 -9.27
C MET A 241 -4.10 5.84 -8.37
N ILE A 242 -5.28 6.44 -8.40
CA ILE A 242 -6.39 6.05 -7.52
C ILE A 242 -6.74 4.58 -7.74
N LEU A 243 -6.87 4.17 -9.00
CA LEU A 243 -7.30 2.82 -9.37
C LEU A 243 -6.26 1.75 -9.01
N PRO A 244 -4.99 1.84 -9.47
CA PRO A 244 -4.00 0.81 -9.15
C PRO A 244 -3.72 0.76 -7.65
N THR A 245 -3.70 1.90 -6.95
CA THR A 245 -3.52 1.91 -5.49
C THR A 245 -4.64 1.17 -4.78
N TRP A 246 -5.88 1.44 -5.15
CA TRP A 246 -7.02 0.72 -4.57
C TRP A 246 -6.97 -0.78 -4.89
N ALA A 247 -6.64 -1.16 -6.12
CA ALA A 247 -6.47 -2.56 -6.50
C ALA A 247 -5.37 -3.24 -5.65
N VAL A 248 -4.22 -2.57 -5.44
CA VAL A 248 -3.14 -3.07 -4.59
C VAL A 248 -3.61 -3.24 -3.15
N LEU A 249 -4.32 -2.26 -2.58
CA LEU A 249 -4.89 -2.36 -1.24
C LEU A 249 -5.83 -3.56 -1.11
N HIS A 250 -6.70 -3.77 -2.10
CA HIS A 250 -7.62 -4.90 -2.13
C HIS A 250 -6.88 -6.24 -2.19
N LEU A 251 -5.90 -6.35 -3.09
CA LEU A 251 -5.06 -7.54 -3.20
C LEU A 251 -4.27 -7.82 -1.91
N LEU A 252 -3.68 -6.80 -1.30
CA LEU A 252 -2.98 -6.94 -0.03
C LEU A 252 -3.93 -7.40 1.07
N PHE A 253 -5.09 -6.76 1.23
CA PHE A 253 -6.02 -7.04 2.31
C PHE A 253 -6.62 -8.44 2.23
N PHE A 254 -7.16 -8.83 1.06
CA PHE A 254 -7.92 -10.07 0.92
C PHE A 254 -7.10 -11.27 0.42
N HIS A 255 -6.07 -11.05 -0.41
CA HIS A 255 -5.40 -12.13 -1.13
C HIS A 255 -3.97 -12.41 -0.65
N LEU A 256 -3.16 -11.37 -0.44
CA LEU A 256 -1.77 -11.56 -0.03
C LEU A 256 -1.63 -11.70 1.48
N LEU A 257 -2.11 -10.73 2.24
CA LEU A 257 -2.04 -10.80 3.70
C LEU A 257 -3.23 -11.58 4.30
N LYS A 258 -4.31 -11.75 3.54
CA LYS A 258 -5.52 -12.48 3.98
C LYS A 258 -5.97 -12.04 5.38
N LEU A 259 -6.10 -10.73 5.61
CA LEU A 259 -6.42 -10.20 6.93
C LEU A 259 -7.63 -10.85 7.61
N PRO A 260 -8.75 -11.15 6.91
CA PRO A 260 -9.87 -11.84 7.54
C PRO A 260 -9.47 -13.17 8.19
N VAL A 261 -8.58 -13.94 7.54
CA VAL A 261 -8.09 -15.22 8.06
C VAL A 261 -7.16 -15.01 9.26
N GLN A 262 -6.29 -13.99 9.22
CA GLN A 262 -5.45 -13.65 10.36
C GLN A 262 -6.28 -13.22 11.59
N LEU A 263 -7.34 -12.45 11.38
CA LEU A 263 -8.24 -12.02 12.46
C LEU A 263 -9.01 -13.19 13.08
N GLU A 264 -9.39 -14.18 12.29
CA GLU A 264 -10.01 -15.41 12.78
C GLU A 264 -9.01 -16.25 13.59
N TYR A 265 -7.80 -16.43 13.07
CA TYR A 265 -6.72 -17.08 13.81
C TYR A 265 -6.44 -16.42 15.16
N LEU A 266 -6.43 -15.08 15.23
CA LEU A 266 -6.27 -14.34 16.47
C LEU A 266 -7.38 -14.57 17.50
N ARG A 267 -8.59 -14.87 17.06
CA ARG A 267 -9.71 -15.18 17.97
C ARG A 267 -9.54 -16.56 18.60
N SER A 268 -9.04 -17.53 17.83
CA SER A 268 -8.81 -18.90 18.29
C SER A 268 -7.47 -19.06 19.04
N SER A 269 -6.46 -18.27 18.69
CA SER A 269 -5.10 -18.35 19.24
C SER A 269 -4.57 -16.95 19.60
N PRO A 270 -4.95 -16.38 20.75
CA PRO A 270 -4.68 -14.97 21.06
C PRO A 270 -3.20 -14.60 21.19
N SER A 271 -2.28 -15.56 21.25
CA SER A 271 -0.86 -15.30 21.49
C SER A 271 -0.06 -14.95 20.23
N LEU A 272 -0.49 -15.35 19.04
CA LEU A 272 0.29 -15.22 17.77
C LEU A 272 1.80 -15.54 17.91
N THR A 273 2.15 -16.34 18.91
CA THR A 273 3.56 -16.65 19.22
C THR A 273 4.22 -17.52 18.14
N ASP A 274 3.40 -18.27 17.39
CA ASP A 274 3.87 -19.25 16.43
C ASP A 274 4.21 -18.64 15.06
N LEU A 275 3.75 -17.41 14.82
CA LEU A 275 4.08 -16.72 13.56
C LEU A 275 5.53 -16.19 13.57
N PRO A 276 6.26 -16.29 12.46
CA PRO A 276 7.58 -15.71 12.36
C PRO A 276 7.56 -14.21 12.65
N ARG A 277 8.41 -13.74 13.57
CA ARG A 277 8.45 -12.31 13.91
C ARG A 277 8.67 -11.48 12.67
N PHE A 278 7.89 -10.40 12.53
CA PHE A 278 7.95 -9.47 11.40
C PHE A 278 7.77 -10.14 10.04
N TRP A 279 6.90 -11.16 9.96
CA TRP A 279 6.75 -11.95 8.75
C TRP A 279 6.33 -11.11 7.53
N GLU A 280 5.54 -10.06 7.70
CA GLU A 280 5.15 -9.15 6.63
C GLU A 280 6.37 -8.40 6.06
N LEU A 281 7.29 -7.94 6.91
CA LEU A 281 8.54 -7.30 6.47
C LEU A 281 9.48 -8.31 5.79
N LYS A 282 9.57 -9.54 6.31
CA LYS A 282 10.34 -10.61 5.67
C LYS A 282 9.78 -10.95 4.30
N PHE A 283 8.44 -11.01 4.19
CA PHE A 283 7.76 -11.20 2.91
C PHE A 283 8.10 -10.07 1.93
N CYS A 284 7.96 -8.81 2.34
CA CYS A 284 8.36 -7.65 1.53
C CYS A 284 9.85 -7.72 1.14
N GLY A 285 10.73 -8.10 2.07
CA GLY A 285 12.15 -8.27 1.82
C GLY A 285 12.47 -9.34 0.78
N LEU A 286 11.68 -10.40 0.71
CA LEU A 286 11.80 -11.43 -0.34
C LEU A 286 11.19 -10.99 -1.68
N CYS A 287 10.17 -10.14 -1.65
CA CYS A 287 9.57 -9.56 -2.86
C CYS A 287 10.46 -8.49 -3.52
N LEU A 288 11.27 -7.77 -2.74
CA LEU A 288 12.12 -6.70 -3.24
C LEU A 288 13.12 -7.14 -4.32
N PRO A 289 13.92 -8.23 -4.14
CA PRO A 289 14.81 -8.71 -5.21
C PRO A 289 14.05 -9.19 -6.45
N ILE A 290 12.83 -9.72 -6.29
CA ILE A 290 11.96 -10.09 -7.42
C ILE A 290 11.56 -8.84 -8.21
N LEU A 291 11.11 -7.79 -7.51
CA LEU A 291 10.77 -6.51 -8.13
C LEU A 291 11.99 -5.89 -8.86
N LEU A 292 13.15 -5.85 -8.22
CA LEU A 292 14.39 -5.39 -8.83
C LEU A 292 14.76 -6.23 -10.05
N GLY A 293 14.61 -7.54 -9.96
CA GLY A 293 14.85 -8.45 -11.09
C GLY A 293 13.92 -8.16 -12.27
N MET A 294 12.64 -7.95 -12.01
CA MET A 294 11.68 -7.54 -13.06
C MET A 294 12.06 -6.19 -13.69
N MET A 295 12.47 -5.23 -12.89
CA MET A 295 12.94 -3.93 -13.38
C MET A 295 14.18 -4.08 -14.27
N PHE A 296 15.15 -4.89 -13.89
CA PHE A 296 16.34 -5.14 -14.66
C PHE A 296 16.04 -5.80 -16.01
N ILE A 297 15.10 -6.74 -16.03
CA ILE A 297 14.59 -7.34 -17.29
C ILE A 297 14.00 -6.25 -18.19
N ILE A 298 13.15 -5.37 -17.65
CA ILE A 298 12.54 -4.29 -18.43
C ILE A 298 13.61 -3.31 -18.92
N PHE A 299 14.57 -2.91 -18.11
CA PHE A 299 15.65 -2.01 -18.52
C PHE A 299 16.52 -2.60 -19.62
N GLY A 300 16.85 -3.88 -19.54
CA GLY A 300 17.61 -4.54 -20.59
C GLY A 300 16.86 -4.57 -21.93
N PHE A 301 15.56 -4.90 -21.93
CA PHE A 301 14.75 -4.83 -23.15
C PHE A 301 14.56 -3.40 -23.65
N ARG A 302 14.34 -2.45 -22.76
CA ARG A 302 14.19 -1.05 -23.10
C ARG A 302 15.44 -0.49 -23.78
N SER A 303 16.65 -0.86 -23.31
CA SER A 303 17.92 -0.43 -23.92
C SER A 303 18.07 -0.89 -25.36
N VAL A 304 17.61 -2.10 -25.69
CA VAL A 304 17.60 -2.61 -27.07
C VAL A 304 16.60 -1.83 -27.93
N ARG A 305 15.39 -1.59 -27.40
CA ARG A 305 14.32 -0.89 -28.15
C ARG A 305 14.68 0.53 -28.52
N PHE A 306 15.41 1.24 -27.67
CA PHE A 306 15.78 2.65 -27.88
C PHE A 306 17.22 2.84 -28.34
N GLN A 307 17.91 1.75 -28.73
CA GLN A 307 19.32 1.75 -29.21
C GLN A 307 20.30 2.41 -28.24
N GLU A 308 19.97 2.34 -26.95
CA GLU A 308 20.87 2.79 -25.91
C GLU A 308 21.94 1.71 -25.62
N THR A 309 22.79 1.96 -24.69
CA THR A 309 24.00 1.19 -24.36
C THR A 309 23.78 -0.34 -24.37
N PRO A 310 24.27 -1.11 -25.36
CA PRO A 310 23.92 -2.53 -25.54
C PRO A 310 24.30 -3.43 -24.37
N TRP A 311 25.30 -3.06 -23.57
CA TRP A 311 25.71 -3.83 -22.39
C TRP A 311 24.60 -3.94 -21.35
N LEU A 312 23.60 -3.03 -21.31
CA LEU A 312 22.45 -3.11 -20.43
C LEU A 312 21.59 -4.36 -20.68
N LEU A 313 21.75 -5.02 -21.83
CA LEU A 313 21.12 -6.32 -22.08
C LEU A 313 21.56 -7.37 -21.06
N SER A 314 22.77 -7.28 -20.49
CA SER A 314 23.23 -8.15 -19.39
C SER A 314 22.36 -8.04 -18.14
N MET A 315 21.66 -6.90 -17.94
CA MET A 315 20.71 -6.75 -16.82
C MET A 315 19.55 -7.75 -16.92
N VAL A 316 19.17 -8.17 -18.14
CA VAL A 316 18.14 -9.23 -18.32
C VAL A 316 18.57 -10.50 -17.61
N LEU A 317 19.82 -10.92 -17.80
CA LEU A 317 20.36 -12.13 -17.16
C LEU A 317 20.33 -11.98 -15.63
N ILE A 318 20.83 -10.86 -15.11
CA ILE A 318 20.81 -10.58 -13.66
C ILE A 318 19.36 -10.59 -13.14
N GLY A 319 18.45 -9.98 -13.87
CA GLY A 319 17.04 -9.93 -13.52
C GLY A 319 16.41 -11.31 -13.46
N VAL A 320 16.65 -12.15 -14.47
CA VAL A 320 16.17 -13.53 -14.51
C VAL A 320 16.73 -14.33 -13.33
N LEU A 321 18.03 -14.19 -13.03
CA LEU A 321 18.65 -14.88 -11.89
C LEU A 321 18.01 -14.44 -10.55
N LEU A 322 17.79 -13.15 -10.34
CA LEU A 322 17.13 -12.65 -9.13
C LEU A 322 15.71 -13.22 -8.99
N VAL A 323 14.89 -13.14 -10.03
CA VAL A 323 13.53 -13.68 -10.00
C VAL A 323 13.55 -15.18 -9.75
N SER A 324 14.36 -15.94 -10.48
CA SER A 324 14.44 -17.41 -10.37
C SER A 324 14.91 -17.85 -8.98
N PHE A 325 15.81 -17.10 -8.35
CA PHE A 325 16.35 -17.45 -7.03
C PHE A 325 15.38 -17.08 -5.89
N PHE A 326 14.75 -15.90 -5.96
CA PHE A 326 13.93 -15.40 -4.85
C PHE A 326 12.46 -15.83 -4.93
N TRP A 327 11.90 -16.08 -6.10
CA TRP A 327 10.52 -16.52 -6.27
C TRP A 327 10.17 -17.80 -5.50
N PRO A 328 10.93 -18.90 -5.61
CA PRO A 328 10.64 -20.12 -4.84
C PRO A 328 10.75 -19.89 -3.32
N ARG A 329 11.73 -19.08 -2.89
CA ARG A 329 11.94 -18.77 -1.47
C ARG A 329 10.78 -17.96 -0.90
N MET A 330 10.33 -16.95 -1.62
CA MET A 330 9.15 -16.15 -1.26
C MET A 330 7.91 -17.04 -1.17
N LYS A 331 7.68 -17.89 -2.18
CA LYS A 331 6.54 -18.81 -2.21
C LYS A 331 6.58 -19.81 -1.04
N SER A 332 7.74 -20.39 -0.76
CA SER A 332 7.92 -21.32 0.38
C SER A 332 7.66 -20.63 1.71
N PHE A 333 8.26 -19.46 1.93
CA PHE A 333 8.05 -18.67 3.15
C PHE A 333 6.57 -18.30 3.34
N TYR A 334 5.91 -17.82 2.28
CA TYR A 334 4.49 -17.49 2.29
C TYR A 334 3.64 -18.70 2.64
N SER A 335 3.91 -19.87 2.04
CA SER A 335 3.18 -21.11 2.34
C SER A 335 3.35 -21.53 3.80
N GLN A 336 4.55 -21.44 4.37
CA GLN A 336 4.81 -21.75 5.78
C GLN A 336 3.98 -20.86 6.72
N VAL A 337 3.96 -19.55 6.48
CA VAL A 337 3.16 -18.62 7.29
C VAL A 337 1.69 -18.99 7.28
N PHE A 338 1.13 -19.29 6.10
CA PHE A 338 -0.30 -19.60 5.98
C PHE A 338 -0.66 -21.02 6.40
N GLN A 339 0.26 -21.96 6.41
CA GLN A 339 0.09 -23.25 7.09
C GLN A 339 -0.09 -23.08 8.61
N ILE A 340 0.68 -22.20 9.23
CA ILE A 340 0.53 -21.89 10.66
C ILE A 340 -0.85 -21.23 10.93
N ILE A 341 -1.24 -20.25 10.09
CA ILE A 341 -2.50 -19.50 10.26
C ILE A 341 -3.73 -20.40 10.07
N HIS A 342 -3.71 -21.34 9.13
CA HIS A 342 -4.83 -22.25 8.88
C HIS A 342 -4.92 -23.42 9.87
N GLY A 343 -3.95 -23.59 10.76
CA GLY A 343 -3.77 -24.81 11.55
C GLY A 343 -3.21 -25.95 10.68
N ASN A 344 -2.36 -26.76 11.26
CA ASN A 344 -1.90 -27.97 10.58
C ASN A 344 -3.05 -28.99 10.62
N PRO A 345 -3.62 -29.44 9.50
CA PRO A 345 -4.74 -30.40 9.49
C PRO A 345 -4.41 -31.71 10.23
N GLU A 346 -3.12 -32.01 10.42
CA GLU A 346 -2.67 -33.19 11.20
C GLU A 346 -2.88 -33.03 12.71
N THR A 347 -2.92 -31.79 13.24
CA THR A 347 -3.15 -31.55 14.68
C THR A 347 -4.62 -31.60 15.07
N GLU A 348 -5.54 -31.45 14.14
CA GLU A 348 -6.98 -31.54 14.38
C GLU A 348 -7.40 -32.99 14.63
N ASN A 349 -6.76 -33.97 13.97
CA ASN A 349 -7.01 -35.39 14.16
C ASN A 349 -6.49 -35.94 15.52
N VAL A 350 -5.61 -35.21 16.21
CA VAL A 350 -5.11 -35.60 17.55
C VAL A 350 -6.00 -35.05 18.66
N ARG A 351 -6.74 -33.94 18.41
CA ARG A 351 -7.67 -33.36 19.40
C ARG A 351 -9.06 -34.02 19.43
N THR A 352 -9.37 -34.83 18.41
CA THR A 352 -10.66 -35.54 18.30
C THR A 352 -10.56 -37.02 18.69
N LYS A 353 -9.43 -37.50 19.14
CA LYS A 353 -9.23 -38.79 19.83
C LYS A 353 -8.94 -38.59 21.29
#